data_636180d5960dc4b87978f15d466825f6
#
_entry.id   636180d5960dc4b87978f15d466825f6
#
_cell.length_a   1.000
_cell.length_b   1.000
_cell.length_c   1.000
_cell.angle_alpha   90.00
_cell.angle_beta   90.00
_cell.angle_gamma   90.00
#
_symmetry.space_group_name_H-M   'P 1'
#
loop_
_entity.id
_entity.type
_entity.pdbx_description
1 polymer ?
#
loop_
_entity_poly.entity_id
_entity_poly.type
_entity_poly.pdbx_seq_one_letter_code
_entity_poly.pdbx_strand_id
1 'polypeptide(L)'
;LAPRALAGGQNMRKGVALLLRAADAGRDAAWMHLYRTHGDHRLSVANPQMARFCLEKAAQAGDTEAQRKLGALMLRDAEGLADSEAAIEWLQRAAGKGDAHAAGLLRSLVLPLAGDDAAAEAAIERVRQDDPWVAARMSLARHFGLTKLEALCVDPINGQRAWGLVVGRNPFITQVRLSAARAIP
;
A
#
# COMPACT_ATOMS: atom_id res chain seq x y z
N LEU A 1 -11.20 -25.23 40.68
CA LEU A 1 -11.59 -24.06 39.83
C LEU A 1 -10.85 -24.00 38.46
N ALA A 2 -10.28 -25.10 37.97
CA ALA A 2 -9.52 -25.14 36.69
C ALA A 2 -10.22 -25.73 35.47
N PRO A 3 -11.42 -26.38 35.48
CA PRO A 3 -11.88 -27.09 34.28
C PRO A 3 -12.42 -26.21 33.14
N ARG A 4 -12.93 -25.00 33.42
CA ARG A 4 -13.52 -24.15 32.38
C ARG A 4 -12.51 -23.50 31.41
N ALA A 5 -11.34 -23.13 31.90
CA ALA A 5 -10.28 -22.51 31.07
C ALA A 5 -9.66 -23.53 30.09
N LEU A 6 -9.48 -24.78 30.54
CA LEU A 6 -8.96 -25.86 29.69
C LEU A 6 -9.96 -26.27 28.60
N ALA A 7 -11.26 -26.32 28.89
CA ALA A 7 -12.30 -26.63 27.92
C ALA A 7 -12.42 -25.53 26.84
N GLY A 8 -12.27 -24.27 27.20
CA GLY A 8 -12.28 -23.13 26.27
C GLY A 8 -11.13 -23.21 25.25
N GLY A 9 -9.92 -23.51 25.73
CA GLY A 9 -8.73 -23.66 24.85
C GLY A 9 -8.82 -24.85 23.91
N GLN A 10 -9.41 -25.97 24.33
CA GLN A 10 -9.61 -27.14 23.47
C GLN A 10 -10.66 -26.87 22.38
N ASN A 11 -11.74 -26.19 22.71
CA ASN A 11 -12.76 -25.82 21.75
C ASN A 11 -12.21 -24.79 20.72
N MET A 12 -11.36 -23.87 21.14
CA MET A 12 -10.72 -22.92 20.26
C MET A 12 -9.80 -23.61 19.24
N ARG A 13 -8.98 -24.55 19.65
CA ARG A 13 -8.12 -25.36 18.75
C ARG A 13 -8.96 -26.15 17.74
N LYS A 14 -10.07 -26.76 18.16
CA LYS A 14 -10.99 -27.44 17.25
C LYS A 14 -11.60 -26.49 16.24
N GLY A 15 -12.01 -25.28 16.67
CA GLY A 15 -12.52 -24.24 15.80
C GLY A 15 -11.50 -23.81 14.73
N VAL A 16 -10.24 -23.57 15.13
CA VAL A 16 -9.16 -23.25 14.19
C VAL A 16 -8.94 -24.39 13.18
N ALA A 17 -8.95 -25.65 13.64
CA ALA A 17 -8.78 -26.79 12.74
C ALA A 17 -9.93 -26.92 11.71
N LEU A 18 -11.16 -26.62 12.11
CA LEU A 18 -12.30 -26.59 11.20
C LEU A 18 -12.22 -25.44 10.19
N LEU A 19 -11.78 -24.27 10.62
CA LEU A 19 -11.57 -23.12 9.74
C LEU A 19 -10.45 -23.40 8.71
N LEU A 20 -9.35 -24.03 9.12
CA LEU A 20 -8.28 -24.43 8.19
C LEU A 20 -8.80 -25.41 7.14
N ARG A 21 -9.54 -26.44 7.56
CA ARG A 21 -10.16 -27.38 6.61
C ARG A 21 -11.15 -26.70 5.66
N ALA A 22 -11.89 -25.70 6.14
CA ALA A 22 -12.78 -24.93 5.29
C ALA A 22 -12.01 -24.08 4.27
N ALA A 23 -10.92 -23.44 4.71
CA ALA A 23 -10.02 -22.67 3.84
C ALA A 23 -9.39 -23.55 2.77
N ASP A 24 -8.86 -24.71 3.16
CA ASP A 24 -8.27 -25.70 2.23
C ASP A 24 -9.31 -26.26 1.23
N ALA A 25 -10.59 -26.28 1.63
CA ALA A 25 -11.71 -26.65 0.76
C ALA A 25 -12.19 -25.50 -0.14
N GLY A 26 -11.44 -24.38 -0.23
CA GLY A 26 -11.74 -23.23 -1.10
C GLY A 26 -12.77 -22.25 -0.53
N ARG A 27 -13.03 -22.29 0.78
CA ARG A 27 -13.88 -21.29 1.45
C ARG A 27 -13.02 -20.11 1.90
N ASP A 28 -12.73 -19.19 0.99
CA ASP A 28 -11.77 -18.09 1.16
C ASP A 28 -12.08 -17.20 2.37
N ALA A 29 -13.36 -16.99 2.71
CA ALA A 29 -13.75 -16.23 3.89
C ALA A 29 -13.19 -16.81 5.22
N ALA A 30 -12.84 -18.10 5.25
CA ALA A 30 -12.24 -18.73 6.43
C ALA A 30 -10.87 -18.13 6.75
N TRP A 31 -10.10 -17.66 5.75
CA TRP A 31 -8.80 -17.04 5.97
C TRP A 31 -8.89 -15.77 6.82
N MET A 32 -9.89 -14.92 6.60
CA MET A 32 -10.10 -13.73 7.44
C MET A 32 -10.52 -14.06 8.88
N HIS A 33 -11.30 -15.13 9.08
CA HIS A 33 -11.61 -15.61 10.42
C HIS A 33 -10.36 -16.12 11.14
N LEU A 34 -9.52 -16.89 10.46
CA LEU A 34 -8.22 -17.37 10.98
C LEU A 34 -7.29 -16.20 11.32
N TYR A 35 -7.19 -15.19 10.45
CA TYR A 35 -6.43 -13.97 10.69
C TYR A 35 -6.84 -13.30 12.00
N ARG A 36 -8.16 -13.08 12.20
CA ARG A 36 -8.68 -12.43 13.41
C ARG A 36 -8.42 -13.30 14.64
N THR A 37 -8.58 -14.62 14.53
CA THR A 37 -8.38 -15.57 15.64
C THR A 37 -6.92 -15.64 16.06
N HIS A 38 -5.98 -15.76 15.11
CA HIS A 38 -4.56 -15.80 15.42
C HIS A 38 -3.97 -14.44 15.80
N GLY A 39 -4.60 -13.35 15.37
CA GLY A 39 -4.19 -11.98 15.69
C GLY A 39 -4.66 -11.48 17.07
N ASP A 40 -5.64 -12.14 17.69
CA ASP A 40 -6.10 -11.75 19.01
C ASP A 40 -5.21 -12.36 20.12
N HIS A 41 -4.36 -11.52 20.69
CA HIS A 41 -3.41 -11.89 21.74
C HIS A 41 -4.05 -12.41 23.05
N ARG A 42 -5.37 -12.23 23.21
CA ARG A 42 -6.12 -12.77 24.37
C ARG A 42 -6.47 -14.24 24.19
N LEU A 43 -6.36 -14.76 23.00
CA LEU A 43 -6.70 -16.15 22.72
C LEU A 43 -5.49 -17.07 22.88
N SER A 44 -5.74 -18.26 23.39
CA SER A 44 -4.68 -19.29 23.59
C SER A 44 -4.07 -19.82 22.28
N VAL A 45 -4.66 -19.47 21.15
CA VAL A 45 -4.20 -19.83 19.80
C VAL A 45 -3.59 -18.66 19.06
N ALA A 46 -3.34 -17.54 19.77
CA ALA A 46 -2.68 -16.37 19.18
C ALA A 46 -1.31 -16.74 18.60
N ASN A 47 -1.10 -16.35 17.36
CA ASN A 47 0.15 -16.57 16.63
C ASN A 47 0.30 -15.49 15.54
N PRO A 48 1.12 -14.47 15.76
CA PRO A 48 1.29 -13.37 14.80
C PRO A 48 1.76 -13.80 13.42
N GLN A 49 2.64 -14.82 13.34
CA GLN A 49 3.14 -15.33 12.06
C GLN A 49 2.02 -16.03 11.29
N MET A 50 1.22 -16.86 11.98
CA MET A 50 0.07 -17.50 11.35
C MET A 50 -1.01 -16.48 10.98
N ALA A 51 -1.23 -15.44 11.78
CA ALA A 51 -2.12 -14.35 11.44
C ALA A 51 -1.68 -13.66 10.13
N ARG A 52 -0.39 -13.33 10.00
CA ARG A 52 0.14 -12.74 8.77
C ARG A 52 -0.07 -13.65 7.57
N PHE A 53 0.27 -14.93 7.69
CA PHE A 53 0.04 -15.92 6.64
C PHE A 53 -1.43 -15.99 6.20
N CYS A 54 -2.36 -16.03 7.16
CA CYS A 54 -3.79 -16.05 6.85
C CYS A 54 -4.27 -14.76 6.17
N LEU A 55 -3.72 -13.60 6.57
CA LEU A 55 -3.99 -12.33 5.93
C LEU A 55 -3.53 -12.31 4.46
N GLU A 56 -2.34 -12.84 4.19
CA GLU A 56 -1.79 -12.95 2.85
C GLU A 56 -2.67 -13.87 1.96
N LYS A 57 -3.11 -15.01 2.51
CA LYS A 57 -4.03 -15.92 1.80
C LYS A 57 -5.37 -15.27 1.50
N ALA A 58 -5.96 -14.55 2.45
CA ALA A 58 -7.22 -13.82 2.24
C ALA A 58 -7.06 -12.73 1.17
N ALA A 59 -5.96 -11.99 1.20
CA ALA A 59 -5.67 -10.94 0.21
C ALA A 59 -5.49 -11.52 -1.21
N GLN A 60 -4.79 -12.64 -1.33
CA GLN A 60 -4.60 -13.39 -2.59
C GLN A 60 -5.94 -13.92 -3.13
N ALA A 61 -6.81 -14.41 -2.25
CA ALA A 61 -8.17 -14.84 -2.58
C ALA A 61 -9.10 -13.68 -2.97
N GLY A 62 -8.65 -12.45 -2.82
CA GLY A 62 -9.38 -11.28 -3.29
C GLY A 62 -10.23 -10.58 -2.23
N ASP A 63 -10.12 -10.93 -0.94
CA ASP A 63 -10.80 -10.20 0.13
C ASP A 63 -10.30 -8.76 0.22
N THR A 64 -11.20 -7.80 0.08
CA THR A 64 -10.87 -6.37 -0.01
C THR A 64 -10.32 -5.83 1.31
N GLU A 65 -10.89 -6.26 2.45
CA GLU A 65 -10.38 -5.88 3.78
C GLU A 65 -8.98 -6.42 4.01
N ALA A 66 -8.74 -7.68 3.59
CA ALA A 66 -7.43 -8.30 3.68
C ALA A 66 -6.39 -7.59 2.82
N GLN A 67 -6.73 -7.24 1.57
CA GLN A 67 -5.86 -6.47 0.66
C GLN A 67 -5.46 -5.13 1.27
N ARG A 68 -6.42 -4.38 1.81
CA ARG A 68 -6.13 -3.12 2.51
C ARG A 68 -5.24 -3.32 3.73
N LYS A 69 -5.57 -4.29 4.60
CA LYS A 69 -4.80 -4.56 5.82
C LYS A 69 -3.38 -5.02 5.51
N LEU A 70 -3.22 -5.88 4.50
CA LEU A 70 -1.91 -6.35 4.06
C LEU A 70 -1.08 -5.20 3.50
N GLY A 71 -1.65 -4.39 2.62
CA GLY A 71 -0.98 -3.22 2.07
C GLY A 71 -0.55 -2.22 3.14
N ALA A 72 -1.43 -1.92 4.10
CA ALA A 72 -1.10 -1.03 5.22
C ALA A 72 0.00 -1.60 6.14
N LEU A 73 -0.03 -2.92 6.39
CA LEU A 73 0.99 -3.61 7.16
C LEU A 73 2.35 -3.56 6.46
N MET A 74 2.38 -3.91 5.16
CA MET A 74 3.59 -3.89 4.35
C MET A 74 4.16 -2.47 4.23
N LEU A 75 3.31 -1.44 4.07
CA LEU A 75 3.75 -0.05 4.00
C LEU A 75 4.40 0.42 5.31
N ARG A 76 3.85 0.01 6.46
CA ARG A 76 4.42 0.31 7.77
C ARG A 76 5.78 -0.35 7.99
N ASP A 77 5.92 -1.58 7.51
CA ASP A 77 7.10 -2.41 7.73
C ASP A 77 8.10 -2.30 6.56
N ALA A 78 7.84 -1.44 5.56
CA ALA A 78 8.67 -1.28 4.38
C ALA A 78 10.06 -0.74 4.74
N GLU A 79 11.10 -1.46 4.35
CA GLU A 79 12.50 -1.05 4.53
C GLU A 79 13.07 -0.41 3.25
N GLY A 80 12.38 -0.56 2.12
CA GLY A 80 12.85 -0.07 0.84
C GLY A 80 11.74 0.22 -0.18
N LEU A 81 12.18 0.64 -1.36
CA LEU A 81 11.26 1.00 -2.44
C LEU A 81 10.40 -0.18 -2.90
N ALA A 82 11.02 -1.36 -3.07
CA ALA A 82 10.30 -2.56 -3.54
C ALA A 82 9.17 -2.97 -2.59
N ASP A 83 9.41 -2.87 -1.27
CA ASP A 83 8.38 -3.16 -0.27
C ASP A 83 7.24 -2.15 -0.34
N SER A 84 7.58 -0.86 -0.53
CA SER A 84 6.60 0.21 -0.69
C SER A 84 5.78 0.03 -1.97
N GLU A 85 6.39 -0.35 -3.09
CA GLU A 85 5.69 -0.65 -4.34
C GLU A 85 4.70 -1.81 -4.16
N ALA A 86 5.14 -2.92 -3.56
CA ALA A 86 4.27 -4.07 -3.30
C ALA A 86 3.11 -3.71 -2.35
N ALA A 87 3.36 -2.88 -1.34
CA ALA A 87 2.32 -2.39 -0.44
C ALA A 87 1.26 -1.54 -1.18
N ILE A 88 1.71 -0.63 -2.05
CA ILE A 88 0.83 0.23 -2.86
C ILE A 88 -0.02 -0.62 -3.80
N GLU A 89 0.53 -1.65 -4.43
CA GLU A 89 -0.25 -2.54 -5.28
C GLU A 89 -1.43 -3.20 -4.55
N TRP A 90 -1.22 -3.65 -3.32
CA TRP A 90 -2.32 -4.19 -2.50
C TRP A 90 -3.36 -3.13 -2.16
N LEU A 91 -2.94 -1.92 -1.79
CA LEU A 91 -3.85 -0.81 -1.51
C LEU A 91 -4.64 -0.40 -2.76
N GLN A 92 -4.01 -0.37 -3.94
CA GLN A 92 -4.68 -0.08 -5.20
C GLN A 92 -5.73 -1.13 -5.56
N ARG A 93 -5.45 -2.41 -5.35
CA ARG A 93 -6.43 -3.48 -5.55
C ARG A 93 -7.66 -3.30 -4.65
N ALA A 94 -7.45 -2.94 -3.38
CA ALA A 94 -8.54 -2.68 -2.46
C ALA A 94 -9.32 -1.41 -2.85
N ALA A 95 -8.64 -0.32 -3.18
CA ALA A 95 -9.26 0.94 -3.60
C ALA A 95 -10.07 0.76 -4.89
N GLY A 96 -9.56 0.00 -5.86
CA GLY A 96 -10.27 -0.33 -7.11
C GLY A 96 -11.54 -1.14 -6.89
N LYS A 97 -11.69 -1.81 -5.74
CA LYS A 97 -12.92 -2.47 -5.30
C LYS A 97 -13.82 -1.58 -4.43
N GLY A 98 -13.51 -0.30 -4.30
CA GLY A 98 -14.31 0.68 -3.58
C GLY A 98 -13.96 0.84 -2.09
N ASP A 99 -12.82 0.32 -1.59
CA ASP A 99 -12.40 0.53 -0.20
C ASP A 99 -11.92 1.98 -0.01
N ALA A 100 -12.75 2.80 0.63
CA ALA A 100 -12.47 4.22 0.88
C ALA A 100 -11.26 4.45 1.80
N HIS A 101 -10.98 3.51 2.71
CA HIS A 101 -9.81 3.61 3.59
C HIS A 101 -8.52 3.36 2.83
N ALA A 102 -8.49 2.37 1.93
CA ALA A 102 -7.35 2.14 1.05
C ALA A 102 -7.08 3.36 0.16
N ALA A 103 -8.13 3.93 -0.44
CA ALA A 103 -8.02 5.17 -1.22
C ALA A 103 -7.51 6.35 -0.35
N GLY A 104 -7.93 6.43 0.90
CA GLY A 104 -7.43 7.42 1.87
C GLY A 104 -5.94 7.26 2.17
N LEU A 105 -5.49 6.03 2.39
CA LEU A 105 -4.07 5.71 2.61
C LEU A 105 -3.23 6.09 1.41
N LEU A 106 -3.65 5.75 0.20
CA LEU A 106 -2.95 6.10 -1.03
C LEU A 106 -2.81 7.62 -1.18
N ARG A 107 -3.89 8.38 -0.96
CA ARG A 107 -3.83 9.85 -0.99
C ARG A 107 -2.87 10.43 0.04
N SER A 108 -2.71 9.81 1.20
CA SER A 108 -1.78 10.28 2.24
C SER A 108 -0.30 10.13 1.87
N LEU A 109 0.02 9.33 0.86
CA LEU A 109 1.38 9.18 0.35
C LEU A 109 1.79 10.31 -0.60
N VAL A 110 0.83 11.05 -1.13
CA VAL A 110 1.07 12.21 -1.99
C VAL A 110 1.31 13.43 -1.11
N LEU A 111 2.37 14.19 -1.39
CA LEU A 111 2.62 15.42 -0.66
C LEU A 111 1.51 16.44 -0.95
N PRO A 112 0.97 17.10 0.09
CA PRO A 112 -0.04 18.12 -0.13
C PRO A 112 0.57 19.29 -0.91
N LEU A 113 -0.13 19.73 -1.94
CA LEU A 113 0.23 20.90 -2.72
C LEU A 113 -0.54 22.11 -2.20
N ALA A 114 0.18 23.21 -1.96
CA ALA A 114 -0.41 24.48 -1.62
C ALA A 114 -0.71 25.29 -2.89
N GLY A 115 -1.73 26.16 -2.83
CA GLY A 115 -2.03 27.12 -3.87
C GLY A 115 -3.25 26.76 -4.72
N ASP A 116 -3.63 27.69 -5.58
CA ASP A 116 -4.77 27.57 -6.49
C ASP A 116 -4.38 26.77 -7.73
N ASP A 117 -5.19 25.75 -8.05
CA ASP A 117 -4.98 24.88 -9.19
C ASP A 117 -5.10 25.63 -10.52
N ALA A 118 -6.07 26.52 -10.66
CA ALA A 118 -6.29 27.30 -11.88
C ALA A 118 -5.12 28.26 -12.17
N ALA A 119 -4.62 28.92 -11.12
CA ALA A 119 -3.46 29.78 -11.25
C ALA A 119 -2.18 29.01 -11.62
N ALA A 120 -2.03 27.79 -11.08
CA ALA A 120 -0.90 26.92 -11.40
C ALA A 120 -0.95 26.43 -12.86
N GLU A 121 -2.11 25.98 -13.33
CA GLU A 121 -2.30 25.56 -14.73
C GLU A 121 -2.04 26.71 -15.70
N ALA A 122 -2.55 27.92 -15.40
CA ALA A 122 -2.27 29.10 -16.21
C ALA A 122 -0.77 29.46 -16.24
N ALA A 123 -0.07 29.25 -15.12
CA ALA A 123 1.39 29.46 -15.08
C ALA A 123 2.16 28.41 -15.91
N ILE A 124 1.75 27.15 -15.82
CA ILE A 124 2.35 26.05 -16.59
C ILE A 124 2.14 26.28 -18.09
N GLU A 125 0.94 26.73 -18.50
CA GLU A 125 0.64 27.01 -19.90
C GLU A 125 1.48 28.15 -20.46
N ARG A 126 1.73 29.20 -19.70
CA ARG A 126 2.65 30.28 -20.10
C ARG A 126 4.07 29.75 -20.32
N VAL A 127 4.58 28.93 -19.40
CA VAL A 127 5.90 28.32 -19.53
C VAL A 127 5.95 27.37 -20.74
N ARG A 128 4.87 26.68 -21.07
CA ARG A 128 4.79 25.74 -22.20
C ARG A 128 5.05 26.42 -23.54
N GLN A 129 4.71 27.70 -23.67
CA GLN A 129 4.97 28.46 -24.89
C GLN A 129 6.46 28.71 -25.12
N ASP A 130 7.21 28.87 -24.03
CA ASP A 130 8.66 29.16 -24.08
C ASP A 130 9.50 27.89 -23.95
N ASP A 131 9.13 26.99 -23.04
CA ASP A 131 9.85 25.74 -22.77
C ASP A 131 8.87 24.59 -22.44
N PRO A 132 8.46 23.83 -23.47
CA PRO A 132 7.56 22.68 -23.28
C PRO A 132 8.09 21.60 -22.34
N TRP A 133 9.43 21.44 -22.27
CA TRP A 133 10.04 20.44 -21.40
C TRP A 133 9.90 20.82 -19.92
N VAL A 134 10.20 22.07 -19.59
CA VAL A 134 10.02 22.59 -18.23
C VAL A 134 8.55 22.55 -17.84
N ALA A 135 7.63 22.94 -18.72
CA ALA A 135 6.20 22.86 -18.47
C ALA A 135 5.73 21.44 -18.15
N ALA A 136 6.21 20.44 -18.91
CA ALA A 136 5.90 19.02 -18.62
C ALA A 136 6.39 18.59 -17.24
N ARG A 137 7.58 19.03 -16.82
CA ARG A 137 8.11 18.76 -15.47
C ARG A 137 7.32 19.44 -14.37
N MET A 138 6.85 20.66 -14.62
CA MET A 138 5.96 21.37 -13.68
C MET A 138 4.60 20.66 -13.55
N SER A 139 4.03 20.18 -14.66
CA SER A 139 2.80 19.39 -14.66
C SER A 139 2.96 18.10 -13.85
N LEU A 140 4.05 17.36 -14.06
CA LEU A 140 4.39 16.17 -13.28
C LEU A 140 4.53 16.49 -11.79
N ALA A 141 5.24 17.59 -11.46
CA ALA A 141 5.43 18.01 -10.08
C ALA A 141 4.10 18.25 -9.39
N ARG A 142 3.18 18.92 -10.08
CA ARG A 142 1.87 19.22 -9.52
C ARG A 142 0.99 17.97 -9.41
N HIS A 143 0.98 17.13 -10.42
CA HIS A 143 0.13 15.92 -10.43
C HIS A 143 0.54 14.92 -9.35
N PHE A 144 1.84 14.72 -9.16
CA PHE A 144 2.37 13.72 -8.22
C PHE A 144 2.91 14.30 -6.90
N GLY A 145 2.72 15.59 -6.64
CA GLY A 145 3.26 16.23 -5.43
C GLY A 145 4.78 16.09 -5.33
N LEU A 146 5.50 16.34 -6.43
CA LEU A 146 6.96 16.25 -6.44
C LEU A 146 7.60 17.53 -5.91
N THR A 147 8.71 17.39 -5.21
CA THR A 147 9.59 18.51 -4.94
C THR A 147 10.22 19.00 -6.25
N LYS A 148 10.73 20.23 -6.25
CA LYS A 148 11.43 20.80 -7.43
C LYS A 148 12.56 19.88 -7.92
N LEU A 149 13.33 19.32 -7.00
CA LEU A 149 14.45 18.46 -7.33
C LEU A 149 13.97 17.13 -7.92
N GLU A 150 12.97 16.51 -7.33
CA GLU A 150 12.35 15.29 -7.86
C GLU A 150 11.81 15.51 -9.27
N ALA A 151 11.09 16.62 -9.49
CA ALA A 151 10.54 16.94 -10.81
C ALA A 151 11.60 17.10 -11.89
N LEU A 152 12.77 17.66 -11.54
CA LEU A 152 13.88 17.80 -12.48
C LEU A 152 14.59 16.48 -12.76
N CYS A 153 14.66 15.60 -11.77
CA CYS A 153 15.44 14.36 -11.82
C CYS A 153 14.62 13.12 -12.15
N VAL A 154 13.29 13.18 -12.09
CA VAL A 154 12.45 12.01 -12.35
C VAL A 154 12.63 11.52 -13.79
N ASP A 155 12.72 10.20 -13.93
CA ASP A 155 12.63 9.51 -15.21
C ASP A 155 11.18 8.99 -15.38
N PRO A 156 10.34 9.68 -16.14
CA PRO A 156 8.94 9.30 -16.27
C PRO A 156 8.74 7.98 -17.04
N ILE A 157 9.71 7.58 -17.86
CA ILE A 157 9.62 6.34 -18.65
C ILE A 157 9.88 5.13 -17.75
N ASN A 158 10.99 5.14 -17.02
CA ASN A 158 11.37 4.02 -16.15
C ASN A 158 10.66 4.07 -14.78
N GLY A 159 10.19 5.24 -14.36
CA GLY A 159 9.45 5.44 -13.11
C GLY A 159 7.95 5.17 -13.21
N GLN A 160 7.39 5.11 -14.42
CA GLN A 160 5.96 4.92 -14.62
C GLN A 160 5.50 3.53 -14.14
N ARG A 161 4.37 3.50 -13.46
CA ARG A 161 3.66 2.29 -13.04
C ARG A 161 2.18 2.42 -13.43
N ALA A 162 1.49 1.28 -13.53
CA ALA A 162 0.04 1.29 -13.78
C ALA A 162 -0.75 2.05 -12.72
N TRP A 163 -0.21 2.17 -11.52
CA TRP A 163 -0.82 2.81 -10.35
C TRP A 163 -0.21 4.18 -10.00
N GLY A 164 0.83 4.65 -10.66
CA GLY A 164 1.46 5.92 -10.29
C GLY A 164 2.89 6.08 -10.80
N LEU A 165 3.72 6.73 -10.00
CA LEU A 165 5.08 7.09 -10.35
C LEU A 165 6.07 6.70 -9.24
N VAL A 166 7.17 6.09 -9.64
CA VAL A 166 8.33 5.87 -8.77
C VAL A 166 9.35 6.96 -9.00
N VAL A 167 9.68 7.68 -7.94
CA VAL A 167 10.76 8.67 -7.95
C VAL A 167 11.97 8.03 -7.28
N GLY A 168 13.01 7.82 -8.07
CA GLY A 168 14.21 7.14 -7.63
C GLY A 168 15.47 7.87 -8.05
N ARG A 169 16.62 7.23 -7.80
CA ARG A 169 17.91 7.72 -8.32
C ARG A 169 17.90 7.64 -9.84
N ASN A 170 18.06 8.77 -10.49
CA ASN A 170 18.30 8.79 -11.92
C ASN A 170 19.77 8.37 -12.16
N PRO A 171 20.04 7.27 -12.91
CA PRO A 171 21.39 6.80 -13.16
C PRO A 171 22.26 7.83 -13.94
N PHE A 172 21.62 8.76 -14.63
CA PHE A 172 22.29 9.81 -15.40
C PHE A 172 22.63 11.06 -14.57
N ILE A 173 22.15 11.17 -13.33
CA ILE A 173 22.38 12.32 -12.45
C ILE A 173 23.01 11.84 -11.15
N THR A 174 24.28 11.47 -11.21
CA THR A 174 25.02 10.91 -10.08
C THR A 174 25.40 11.93 -9.00
N GLN A 175 25.36 13.23 -9.33
CA GLN A 175 25.81 14.31 -8.44
C GLN A 175 24.70 14.87 -7.53
N VAL A 176 23.43 14.53 -7.80
CA VAL A 176 22.30 15.02 -7.02
C VAL A 176 21.93 13.97 -5.97
N ARG A 177 22.10 14.31 -4.69
CA ARG A 177 21.53 13.53 -3.59
C ARG A 177 20.03 13.77 -3.54
N LEU A 178 19.27 12.95 -4.24
CA LEU A 178 17.85 12.82 -3.94
C LEU A 178 17.70 12.23 -2.53
N SER A 179 16.73 12.71 -1.78
CA SER A 179 16.21 11.98 -0.63
C SER A 179 15.81 10.55 -1.06
N ALA A 180 15.54 9.68 -0.12
CA ALA A 180 15.20 8.28 -0.42
C ALA A 180 14.22 8.18 -1.59
N ALA A 181 14.40 7.15 -2.44
CA ALA A 181 13.45 6.85 -3.49
C ALA A 181 12.06 6.59 -2.89
N ARG A 182 11.01 7.11 -3.52
CA ARG A 182 9.63 6.94 -3.06
C ARG A 182 8.68 6.56 -4.18
N ALA A 183 7.68 5.78 -3.82
CA ALA A 183 6.58 5.42 -4.68
C ALA A 183 5.40 6.37 -4.42
N ILE A 184 4.80 6.91 -5.48
CA ILE A 184 3.72 7.90 -5.43
C ILE A 184 2.55 7.33 -6.23
N PRO A 185 1.45 6.96 -5.56
CA PRO A 185 0.27 6.40 -6.22
C PRO A 185 -0.53 7.43 -7.00
#